data_d886d48264af1622ded8ce0fa0b90245
#
_entry.id   d886d48264af1622ded8ce0fa0b90245
#
_cell.length_a   1.000
_cell.length_b   1.000
_cell.length_c   1.000
_cell.angle_alpha   90.00
_cell.angle_beta   90.00
_cell.angle_gamma   90.00
#
_symmetry.space_group_name_H-M   'P 1'
#
loop_
_entity.id
_entity.type
_entity.pdbx_description
1 polymer ?
#
loop_
_entity_poly.entity_id
_entity_poly.type
_entity_poly.pdbx_seq_one_letter_code
_entity_poly.pdbx_strand_id
1 'polypeptide(L)'
;MKVVLENLTKRFPPRNKKGAEVIAVNNFNFEIPDGQLIGLLGPSGCGKSTTLNLISGLETPTEGKIYFGDEDVTNLPPEERGVGLVFQNYALYPHLTVEENIIFPLQNLKGAQKMSKEAMHQKAVETAKLVQIDGLMERKPKEMSGGQQQRVAIARALVKVPKVLLLDEPLSNLDARLRLQTREELRRIQRDTGVTTIFVTHDQEEAMSISDLIIVMKDGVVHQIGKPQDVYDEPANLFVAQFLGTPQINVFHGEVKDGSCISGTKLCWTCRTGRICRYGSGSGRKALFRTRTVPLPARWTGWR
;
A
#
# COMPACT_ATOMS: atom_id res chain seq x y z
N MET A 1 -6.27 -2.11 -15.60
CA MET A 1 -4.95 -2.11 -16.32
C MET A 1 -3.91 -2.79 -15.46
N LYS A 2 -3.28 -3.89 -15.92
CA LYS A 2 -2.16 -4.52 -15.18
C LYS A 2 -0.94 -3.60 -15.14
N VAL A 3 -0.15 -3.65 -14.07
CA VAL A 3 1.12 -2.94 -13.96
C VAL A 3 2.23 -3.94 -13.71
N VAL A 4 3.30 -3.89 -14.50
CA VAL A 4 4.44 -4.79 -14.35
C VAL A 4 5.68 -3.99 -13.98
N LEU A 5 6.32 -4.40 -12.91
CA LEU A 5 7.61 -3.86 -12.43
C LEU A 5 8.68 -4.92 -12.67
N GLU A 6 9.69 -4.60 -13.47
CA GLU A 6 10.78 -5.51 -13.81
C GLU A 6 12.11 -4.97 -13.32
N ASN A 7 12.76 -5.68 -12.39
CA ASN A 7 14.07 -5.35 -11.81
C ASN A 7 14.18 -3.88 -11.35
N LEU A 8 13.07 -3.32 -10.89
CA LEU A 8 12.97 -1.90 -10.58
C LEU A 8 13.90 -1.54 -9.43
N THR A 9 14.84 -0.64 -9.69
CA THR A 9 15.83 -0.19 -8.71
C THR A 9 15.93 1.32 -8.72
N LYS A 10 15.96 1.94 -7.53
CA LYS A 10 16.21 3.36 -7.36
C LYS A 10 17.31 3.58 -6.35
N ARG A 11 18.36 4.27 -6.81
CA ARG A 11 19.48 4.72 -6.00
C ARG A 11 19.51 6.24 -5.96
N PHE A 12 19.70 6.78 -4.79
CA PHE A 12 19.91 8.21 -4.60
C PHE A 12 21.38 8.46 -4.30
N PRO A 13 22.00 9.46 -4.94
CA PRO A 13 23.38 9.84 -4.64
C PRO A 13 23.50 10.30 -3.19
N PRO A 14 24.67 10.14 -2.58
CA PRO A 14 24.90 10.57 -1.21
C PRO A 14 24.69 12.08 -1.06
N ARG A 15 24.01 12.51 0.01
CA ARG A 15 23.76 13.93 0.30
C ARG A 15 25.07 14.72 0.52
N ASN A 16 26.12 14.05 0.96
CA ASN A 16 27.45 14.63 1.20
C ASN A 16 28.51 13.85 0.42
N LYS A 17 29.59 14.50 -0.02
CA LYS A 17 30.70 13.88 -0.80
C LYS A 17 31.36 12.63 -0.12
N LYS A 18 31.15 12.42 1.18
CA LYS A 18 31.67 11.27 1.95
C LYS A 18 30.57 10.27 2.35
N GLY A 19 29.31 10.49 1.95
CA GLY A 19 28.19 9.61 2.29
C GLY A 19 28.14 8.37 1.39
N ALA A 20 27.42 7.33 1.82
CA ALA A 20 27.08 6.19 0.98
C ALA A 20 25.83 6.51 0.12
N GLU A 21 25.77 5.87 -1.03
CA GLU A 21 24.57 5.86 -1.87
C GLU A 21 23.41 5.17 -1.12
N VAL A 22 22.20 5.70 -1.26
CA VAL A 22 21.00 5.14 -0.62
C VAL A 22 20.20 4.38 -1.66
N ILE A 23 20.08 3.07 -1.49
CA ILE A 23 19.22 2.22 -2.32
C ILE A 23 17.82 2.23 -1.70
N ALA A 24 16.92 3.02 -2.28
CA ALA A 24 15.57 3.17 -1.78
C ALA A 24 14.61 2.07 -2.26
N VAL A 25 14.86 1.53 -3.45
CA VAL A 25 14.16 0.36 -4.01
C VAL A 25 15.22 -0.51 -4.68
N ASN A 26 15.21 -1.80 -4.40
CA ASN A 26 16.22 -2.74 -4.85
C ASN A 26 15.60 -3.96 -5.53
N ASN A 27 15.76 -4.06 -6.84
CA ASN A 27 15.35 -5.21 -7.66
C ASN A 27 13.88 -5.64 -7.41
N PHE A 28 12.96 -4.67 -7.44
CA PHE A 28 11.55 -4.94 -7.23
C PHE A 28 10.95 -5.54 -8.52
N ASN A 29 10.44 -6.76 -8.41
CA ASN A 29 9.78 -7.51 -9.47
C ASN A 29 8.37 -7.90 -9.01
N PHE A 30 7.36 -7.45 -9.72
CA PHE A 30 5.98 -7.85 -9.46
C PHE A 30 5.04 -7.45 -10.60
N GLU A 31 4.09 -8.34 -10.90
CA GLU A 31 2.96 -8.04 -11.76
C GLU A 31 1.72 -7.75 -10.89
N ILE A 32 1.23 -6.52 -10.95
CA ILE A 32 0.01 -6.07 -10.29
C ILE A 32 -1.16 -6.40 -11.21
N PRO A 33 -2.08 -7.30 -10.79
CA PRO A 33 -3.21 -7.68 -11.63
C PRO A 33 -4.17 -6.52 -11.88
N ASP A 34 -4.86 -6.57 -13.02
CA ASP A 34 -5.87 -5.58 -13.39
C ASP A 34 -7.02 -5.52 -12.37
N GLY A 35 -7.47 -4.33 -12.05
CA GLY A 35 -8.65 -4.09 -11.23
C GLY A 35 -8.50 -4.47 -9.75
N GLN A 36 -7.28 -4.74 -9.27
CA GLN A 36 -7.03 -5.07 -7.87
C GLN A 36 -6.60 -3.87 -7.04
N LEU A 37 -6.87 -3.96 -5.72
CA LEU A 37 -6.39 -3.03 -4.71
C LEU A 37 -5.18 -3.62 -3.99
N ILE A 38 -4.02 -3.01 -4.21
CA ILE A 38 -2.73 -3.48 -3.67
C ILE A 38 -2.27 -2.60 -2.53
N GLY A 39 -2.01 -3.20 -1.37
CA GLY A 39 -1.42 -2.52 -0.21
C GLY A 39 0.10 -2.67 -0.19
N LEU A 40 0.83 -1.56 -0.32
CA LEU A 40 2.27 -1.52 -0.16
C LEU A 40 2.60 -1.17 1.29
N LEU A 41 3.04 -2.16 2.06
CA LEU A 41 3.15 -2.13 3.51
C LEU A 41 4.61 -2.27 3.96
N GLY A 42 5.00 -1.55 5.01
CA GLY A 42 6.33 -1.64 5.60
C GLY A 42 6.64 -0.49 6.54
N PRO A 43 7.74 -0.56 7.29
CA PRO A 43 8.16 0.51 8.20
C PRO A 43 8.47 1.82 7.47
N SER A 44 8.50 2.92 8.21
CA SER A 44 8.88 4.22 7.65
C SER A 44 10.27 4.17 7.03
N GLY A 45 10.43 4.79 5.85
CA GLY A 45 11.72 4.84 5.15
C GLY A 45 12.09 3.57 4.36
N CYS A 46 11.23 2.55 4.28
CA CYS A 46 11.55 1.30 3.56
C CYS A 46 11.41 1.38 2.03
N GLY A 47 11.08 2.54 1.44
CA GLY A 47 11.01 2.72 -0.01
C GLY A 47 9.60 2.78 -0.61
N LYS A 48 8.52 2.72 0.17
CA LYS A 48 7.13 2.68 -0.32
C LYS A 48 6.76 3.90 -1.19
N SER A 49 6.88 5.11 -0.66
CA SER A 49 6.58 6.35 -1.42
C SER A 49 7.52 6.53 -2.60
N THR A 50 8.78 6.06 -2.50
CA THR A 50 9.70 6.03 -3.64
C THR A 50 9.18 5.11 -4.75
N THR A 51 8.71 3.91 -4.41
CA THR A 51 8.10 2.98 -5.37
C THR A 51 6.87 3.60 -6.04
N LEU A 52 6.02 4.27 -5.25
CA LEU A 52 4.84 4.97 -5.77
C LEU A 52 5.24 6.12 -6.72
N ASN A 53 6.28 6.89 -6.39
CA ASN A 53 6.81 7.96 -7.24
C ASN A 53 7.44 7.42 -8.53
N LEU A 54 8.07 6.25 -8.50
CA LEU A 54 8.56 5.57 -9.70
C LEU A 54 7.42 5.16 -10.63
N ILE A 55 6.35 4.58 -10.09
CA ILE A 55 5.17 4.17 -10.86
C ILE A 55 4.46 5.39 -11.45
N SER A 56 4.35 6.48 -10.67
CA SER A 56 3.70 7.71 -11.14
C SER A 56 4.52 8.51 -12.17
N GLY A 57 5.83 8.26 -12.26
CA GLY A 57 6.74 9.01 -13.11
C GLY A 57 7.31 10.30 -12.50
N LEU A 58 7.02 10.56 -11.21
CA LEU A 58 7.64 11.65 -10.46
C LEU A 58 9.13 11.40 -10.18
N GLU A 59 9.54 10.14 -10.19
CA GLU A 59 10.92 9.70 -10.11
C GLU A 59 11.24 8.76 -11.27
N THR A 60 12.45 8.85 -11.80
CA THR A 60 12.96 7.93 -12.83
C THR A 60 13.73 6.79 -12.15
N PRO A 61 13.52 5.52 -12.51
CA PRO A 61 14.29 4.42 -11.99
C PRO A 61 15.76 4.52 -12.40
N THR A 62 16.65 4.00 -11.57
CA THR A 62 18.09 3.87 -11.90
C THR A 62 18.29 2.64 -12.81
N GLU A 63 17.53 1.57 -12.56
CA GLU A 63 17.55 0.34 -13.34
C GLU A 63 16.12 -0.25 -13.38
N GLY A 64 15.87 -1.11 -14.36
CA GLY A 64 14.59 -1.79 -14.52
C GLY A 64 13.57 -1.02 -15.35
N LYS A 65 12.38 -1.59 -15.46
CA LYS A 65 11.30 -1.11 -16.31
C LYS A 65 9.93 -1.15 -15.64
N ILE A 66 9.03 -0.30 -16.13
CA ILE A 66 7.64 -0.20 -15.69
C ILE A 66 6.75 -0.29 -16.92
N TYR A 67 5.78 -1.21 -16.89
CA TYR A 67 4.81 -1.36 -17.97
C TYR A 67 3.39 -1.17 -17.45
N PHE A 68 2.56 -0.51 -18.25
CA PHE A 68 1.11 -0.44 -18.06
C PHE A 68 0.45 -1.22 -19.20
N GLY A 69 -0.07 -2.42 -18.89
CA GLY A 69 -0.39 -3.41 -19.91
C GLY A 69 0.87 -3.85 -20.64
N ASP A 70 0.92 -3.59 -21.94
CA ASP A 70 2.07 -3.90 -22.80
C ASP A 70 2.91 -2.64 -23.15
N GLU A 71 2.50 -1.47 -22.65
CA GLU A 71 3.17 -0.18 -22.90
C GLU A 71 4.32 0.05 -21.90
N ASP A 72 5.55 0.24 -22.39
CA ASP A 72 6.70 0.67 -21.57
C ASP A 72 6.54 2.15 -21.20
N VAL A 73 6.22 2.45 -19.95
CA VAL A 73 6.02 3.80 -19.43
C VAL A 73 7.22 4.31 -18.62
N THR A 74 8.33 3.59 -18.63
CA THR A 74 9.50 3.87 -17.77
C THR A 74 9.98 5.30 -17.86
N ASN A 75 10.06 5.83 -19.09
CA ASN A 75 10.58 7.16 -19.38
C ASN A 75 9.49 8.19 -19.70
N LEU A 76 8.21 7.80 -19.64
CA LEU A 76 7.11 8.73 -19.84
C LEU A 76 6.98 9.68 -18.63
N PRO A 77 6.73 10.97 -18.86
CA PRO A 77 6.44 11.91 -17.78
C PRO A 77 5.08 11.60 -17.13
N PRO A 78 4.83 12.03 -15.87
CA PRO A 78 3.61 11.71 -15.12
C PRO A 78 2.31 12.00 -15.86
N GLU A 79 2.23 13.11 -16.58
CA GLU A 79 1.06 13.57 -17.33
C GLU A 79 0.68 12.65 -18.49
N GLU A 80 1.62 11.87 -19.03
CA GLU A 80 1.42 10.95 -20.17
C GLU A 80 1.16 9.50 -19.71
N ARG A 81 1.44 9.15 -18.44
CA ARG A 81 1.23 7.80 -17.93
C ARG A 81 -0.24 7.45 -17.69
N GLY A 82 -1.13 8.45 -17.61
CA GLY A 82 -2.54 8.24 -17.31
C GLY A 82 -2.79 7.75 -15.88
N VAL A 83 -1.99 8.21 -14.92
CA VAL A 83 -2.14 7.90 -13.49
C VAL A 83 -2.96 8.96 -12.76
N GLY A 84 -3.73 8.51 -11.77
CA GLY A 84 -4.30 9.39 -10.74
C GLY A 84 -3.46 9.27 -9.47
N LEU A 85 -2.97 10.39 -8.92
CA LEU A 85 -2.15 10.39 -7.71
C LEU A 85 -2.81 11.23 -6.62
N VAL A 86 -2.93 10.64 -5.44
CA VAL A 86 -3.37 11.30 -4.20
C VAL A 86 -2.21 11.30 -3.22
N PHE A 87 -1.75 12.49 -2.83
CA PHE A 87 -0.69 12.69 -1.86
C PHE A 87 -1.22 12.59 -0.42
N GLN A 88 -0.34 12.31 0.53
CA GLN A 88 -0.63 12.21 1.96
C GLN A 88 -1.32 13.47 2.53
N ASN A 89 -0.97 14.65 2.06
CA ASN A 89 -1.58 15.94 2.46
C ASN A 89 -2.75 16.35 1.55
N TYR A 90 -3.25 15.42 0.71
CA TYR A 90 -4.32 15.64 -0.28
C TYR A 90 -3.96 16.63 -1.38
N ALA A 91 -3.04 17.55 -1.18
CA ALA A 91 -2.56 18.60 -2.11
C ALA A 91 -3.70 19.35 -2.82
N LEU A 92 -4.78 19.66 -2.09
CA LEU A 92 -5.88 20.45 -2.63
C LEU A 92 -5.47 21.91 -2.79
N TYR A 93 -6.02 22.57 -3.81
CA TYR A 93 -5.86 24.00 -4.02
C TYR A 93 -6.77 24.75 -3.06
N PRO A 94 -6.25 25.43 -2.00
CA PRO A 94 -7.05 25.95 -0.91
C PRO A 94 -7.94 27.14 -1.29
N HIS A 95 -7.62 27.81 -2.37
CA HIS A 95 -8.37 28.97 -2.90
C HIS A 95 -9.49 28.58 -3.87
N LEU A 96 -9.47 27.36 -4.40
CA LEU A 96 -10.47 26.80 -5.30
C LEU A 96 -11.59 26.08 -4.51
N THR A 97 -12.79 26.07 -5.07
CA THR A 97 -13.92 25.28 -4.57
C THR A 97 -13.68 23.77 -4.78
N VAL A 98 -14.54 22.91 -4.28
CA VAL A 98 -14.54 21.47 -4.53
C VAL A 98 -14.67 21.20 -6.02
N GLU A 99 -15.64 21.82 -6.69
CA GLU A 99 -15.84 21.67 -8.13
C GLU A 99 -14.61 22.09 -8.91
N GLU A 100 -14.06 23.26 -8.63
CA GLU A 100 -12.86 23.77 -9.30
C GLU A 100 -11.64 22.85 -9.09
N ASN A 101 -11.47 22.30 -7.88
CA ASN A 101 -10.41 21.31 -7.62
C ASN A 101 -10.59 20.04 -8.47
N ILE A 102 -11.81 19.54 -8.63
CA ILE A 102 -12.11 18.35 -9.43
C ILE A 102 -11.92 18.65 -10.94
N ILE A 103 -12.37 19.82 -11.43
CA ILE A 103 -12.27 20.22 -12.84
C ILE A 103 -10.83 20.53 -13.26
N PHE A 104 -9.97 20.97 -12.35
CA PHE A 104 -8.62 21.45 -12.65
C PHE A 104 -7.81 20.54 -13.59
N PRO A 105 -7.77 19.21 -13.41
CA PRO A 105 -7.06 18.32 -14.33
C PRO A 105 -7.66 18.31 -15.75
N LEU A 106 -8.96 18.56 -15.89
CA LEU A 106 -9.65 18.60 -17.19
C LEU A 106 -9.35 19.86 -17.98
N GLN A 107 -9.12 21.00 -17.29
CA GLN A 107 -8.77 22.27 -17.93
C GLN A 107 -7.44 22.22 -18.69
N ASN A 108 -6.56 21.31 -18.28
CA ASN A 108 -5.23 21.14 -18.89
C ASN A 108 -5.22 20.17 -20.09
N LEU A 109 -6.38 19.62 -20.47
CA LEU A 109 -6.50 18.73 -21.64
C LEU A 109 -6.34 19.55 -22.93
N LYS A 110 -5.57 19.01 -23.89
CA LYS A 110 -5.23 19.68 -25.16
C LYS A 110 -5.78 18.90 -26.36
N GLY A 111 -5.85 19.58 -27.49
CA GLY A 111 -6.24 18.97 -28.77
C GLY A 111 -7.63 18.36 -28.73
N ALA A 112 -7.77 17.13 -29.23
CA ALA A 112 -9.04 16.41 -29.33
C ALA A 112 -9.67 16.06 -27.96
N GLN A 113 -8.90 16.14 -26.87
CA GLN A 113 -9.39 15.85 -25.52
C GLN A 113 -9.96 17.09 -24.80
N LYS A 114 -9.87 18.28 -25.43
CA LYS A 114 -10.38 19.52 -24.83
C LYS A 114 -11.88 19.44 -24.65
N MET A 115 -12.38 19.78 -23.46
CA MET A 115 -13.79 19.71 -23.09
C MET A 115 -14.41 21.09 -22.99
N SER A 116 -15.74 21.20 -23.22
CA SER A 116 -16.48 22.42 -22.92
C SER A 116 -16.64 22.58 -21.39
N LYS A 117 -16.99 23.79 -20.94
CA LYS A 117 -17.21 24.06 -19.51
C LYS A 117 -18.35 23.19 -18.96
N GLU A 118 -19.43 23.04 -19.72
CA GLU A 118 -20.59 22.25 -19.38
C GLU A 118 -20.23 20.75 -19.23
N ALA A 119 -19.43 20.22 -20.15
CA ALA A 119 -18.98 18.84 -20.09
C ALA A 119 -18.03 18.60 -18.90
N MET A 120 -17.16 19.55 -18.57
CA MET A 120 -16.29 19.48 -17.39
C MET A 120 -17.11 19.50 -16.09
N HIS A 121 -18.11 20.39 -16.01
CA HIS A 121 -19.04 20.48 -14.87
C HIS A 121 -19.78 19.15 -14.67
N GLN A 122 -20.43 18.63 -15.73
CA GLN A 122 -21.13 17.36 -15.67
C GLN A 122 -20.24 16.23 -15.16
N LYS A 123 -19.02 16.12 -15.69
CA LYS A 123 -18.06 15.09 -15.29
C LYS A 123 -17.60 15.26 -13.83
N ALA A 124 -17.44 16.51 -13.37
CA ALA A 124 -17.15 16.80 -11.97
C ALA A 124 -18.29 16.37 -11.04
N VAL A 125 -19.55 16.66 -11.40
CA VAL A 125 -20.73 16.25 -10.63
C VAL A 125 -20.86 14.73 -10.57
N GLU A 126 -20.68 14.02 -11.70
CA GLU A 126 -20.69 12.56 -11.74
C GLU A 126 -19.62 11.95 -10.84
N THR A 127 -18.39 12.50 -10.90
CA THR A 127 -17.28 12.04 -10.06
C THR A 127 -17.50 12.38 -8.58
N ALA A 128 -18.07 13.54 -8.27
CA ALA A 128 -18.41 13.94 -6.91
C ALA A 128 -19.48 13.01 -6.29
N LYS A 129 -20.48 12.58 -7.07
CA LYS A 129 -21.49 11.59 -6.64
C LYS A 129 -20.84 10.23 -6.33
N LEU A 130 -19.89 9.78 -7.15
CA LEU A 130 -19.18 8.52 -6.92
C LEU A 130 -18.49 8.49 -5.53
N VAL A 131 -17.91 9.61 -5.12
CA VAL A 131 -17.24 9.76 -3.82
C VAL A 131 -18.12 10.42 -2.74
N GLN A 132 -19.41 10.64 -3.01
CA GLN A 132 -20.42 11.16 -2.08
C GLN A 132 -20.10 12.56 -1.50
N ILE A 133 -19.72 13.50 -2.36
CA ILE A 133 -19.45 14.90 -2.01
C ILE A 133 -20.19 15.90 -2.92
N ASP A 134 -21.13 15.44 -3.70
CA ASP A 134 -21.90 16.27 -4.64
C ASP A 134 -22.66 17.43 -3.96
N GLY A 135 -23.05 17.27 -2.70
CA GLY A 135 -23.62 18.36 -1.89
C GLY A 135 -22.61 19.40 -1.38
N LEU A 136 -21.32 19.26 -1.71
CA LEU A 136 -20.25 20.14 -1.19
C LEU A 136 -19.51 20.92 -2.28
N MET A 137 -20.00 20.93 -3.52
CA MET A 137 -19.31 21.45 -4.70
C MET A 137 -18.85 22.91 -4.58
N GLU A 138 -19.64 23.75 -3.90
CA GLU A 138 -19.37 25.17 -3.70
C GLU A 138 -18.42 25.48 -2.53
N ARG A 139 -18.13 24.49 -1.67
CA ARG A 139 -17.28 24.69 -0.49
C ARG A 139 -15.79 24.74 -0.86
N LYS A 140 -15.01 25.38 0.00
CA LYS A 140 -13.54 25.38 -0.09
C LYS A 140 -12.95 24.37 0.87
N PRO A 141 -11.73 23.88 0.62
CA PRO A 141 -11.07 22.87 1.46
C PRO A 141 -11.05 23.21 2.96
N LYS A 142 -10.84 24.48 3.33
CA LYS A 142 -10.84 24.94 4.74
C LYS A 142 -12.17 24.74 5.47
N GLU A 143 -13.26 24.55 4.75
CA GLU A 143 -14.62 24.39 5.27
C GLU A 143 -15.01 22.91 5.39
N MET A 144 -14.04 21.99 5.19
CA MET A 144 -14.27 20.56 5.09
C MET A 144 -13.49 19.78 6.14
N SER A 145 -14.06 18.65 6.57
CA SER A 145 -13.31 17.68 7.39
C SER A 145 -12.21 16.99 6.59
N GLY A 146 -11.22 16.38 7.28
CA GLY A 146 -10.13 15.64 6.62
C GLY A 146 -10.64 14.55 5.66
N GLY A 147 -11.64 13.77 6.05
CA GLY A 147 -12.24 12.75 5.17
C GLY A 147 -12.95 13.34 3.95
N GLN A 148 -13.60 14.49 4.10
CA GLN A 148 -14.20 15.20 2.95
C GLN A 148 -13.10 15.71 1.99
N GLN A 149 -12.02 16.30 2.53
CA GLN A 149 -10.88 16.74 1.71
C GLN A 149 -10.24 15.58 0.95
N GLN A 150 -10.09 14.43 1.61
CA GLN A 150 -9.58 13.21 0.97
C GLN A 150 -10.47 12.78 -0.20
N ARG A 151 -11.80 12.75 -0.03
CA ARG A 151 -12.72 12.41 -1.11
C ARG A 151 -12.61 13.38 -2.29
N VAL A 152 -12.41 14.68 -2.03
CA VAL A 152 -12.14 15.65 -3.09
C VAL A 152 -10.84 15.32 -3.84
N ALA A 153 -9.77 14.96 -3.13
CA ALA A 153 -8.52 14.57 -3.74
C ALA A 153 -8.65 13.29 -4.60
N ILE A 154 -9.43 12.32 -4.12
CA ILE A 154 -9.75 11.10 -4.88
C ILE A 154 -10.59 11.44 -6.12
N ALA A 155 -11.62 12.26 -5.98
CA ALA A 155 -12.44 12.71 -7.12
C ALA A 155 -11.58 13.43 -8.17
N ARG A 156 -10.69 14.33 -7.75
CA ARG A 156 -9.74 15.00 -8.64
C ARG A 156 -8.83 14.00 -9.38
N ALA A 157 -8.38 12.95 -8.71
CA ALA A 157 -7.55 11.92 -9.34
C ALA A 157 -8.36 11.04 -10.31
N LEU A 158 -9.64 10.76 -10.01
CA LEU A 158 -10.50 9.90 -10.81
C LEU A 158 -11.16 10.60 -12.01
N VAL A 159 -11.32 11.92 -11.99
CA VAL A 159 -12.09 12.66 -13.01
C VAL A 159 -11.58 12.47 -14.44
N LYS A 160 -10.28 12.17 -14.62
CA LYS A 160 -9.68 11.81 -15.90
C LYS A 160 -9.79 10.34 -16.28
N VAL A 161 -10.44 9.52 -15.45
CA VAL A 161 -10.54 8.06 -15.62
C VAL A 161 -9.13 7.44 -15.78
N PRO A 162 -8.31 7.46 -14.73
CA PRO A 162 -6.92 7.00 -14.82
C PRO A 162 -6.82 5.50 -15.10
N LYS A 163 -5.73 5.09 -15.75
CA LYS A 163 -5.35 3.67 -15.92
C LYS A 163 -5.04 3.01 -14.57
N VAL A 164 -4.39 3.77 -13.66
CA VAL A 164 -3.95 3.34 -12.32
C VAL A 164 -4.18 4.47 -11.33
N LEU A 165 -4.70 4.14 -10.14
CA LEU A 165 -4.87 5.06 -9.02
C LEU A 165 -3.79 4.78 -7.95
N LEU A 166 -3.06 5.81 -7.58
CA LEU A 166 -1.96 5.76 -6.60
C LEU A 166 -2.33 6.61 -5.39
N LEU A 167 -2.25 6.03 -4.18
CA LEU A 167 -2.62 6.68 -2.93
C LEU A 167 -1.45 6.62 -1.95
N ASP A 168 -0.85 7.76 -1.62
CA ASP A 168 0.25 7.84 -0.66
C ASP A 168 -0.28 8.12 0.74
N GLU A 169 -0.25 7.13 1.63
CA GLU A 169 -0.75 7.17 3.01
C GLU A 169 -2.12 7.85 3.16
N PRO A 170 -3.16 7.40 2.41
CA PRO A 170 -4.41 8.14 2.29
C PRO A 170 -5.17 8.32 3.61
N LEU A 171 -4.91 7.49 4.61
CA LEU A 171 -5.69 7.43 5.86
C LEU A 171 -4.92 8.00 7.07
N SER A 172 -3.64 8.38 6.90
CA SER A 172 -2.76 8.77 8.00
C SER A 172 -3.21 10.01 8.78
N ASN A 173 -3.89 10.95 8.12
CA ASN A 173 -4.32 12.22 8.70
C ASN A 173 -5.75 12.20 9.28
N LEU A 174 -6.34 11.00 9.47
CA LEU A 174 -7.70 10.82 9.95
C LEU A 174 -7.71 10.28 11.39
N ASP A 175 -8.71 10.68 12.17
CA ASP A 175 -9.00 10.04 13.45
C ASP A 175 -9.46 8.58 13.27
N ALA A 176 -9.40 7.78 14.34
CA ALA A 176 -9.64 6.34 14.28
C ALA A 176 -11.03 5.97 13.72
N ARG A 177 -12.07 6.73 14.08
CA ARG A 177 -13.44 6.46 13.61
C ARG A 177 -13.59 6.76 12.13
N LEU A 178 -13.10 7.92 11.71
CA LEU A 178 -13.16 8.37 10.32
C LEU A 178 -12.30 7.46 9.42
N ARG A 179 -11.16 6.97 9.94
CA ARG A 179 -10.28 6.03 9.25
C ARG A 179 -11.01 4.74 8.88
N LEU A 180 -11.77 4.14 9.80
CA LEU A 180 -12.56 2.93 9.52
C LEU A 180 -13.59 3.16 8.41
N GLN A 181 -14.36 4.25 8.47
CA GLN A 181 -15.33 4.59 7.44
C GLN A 181 -14.68 4.81 6.09
N THR A 182 -13.55 5.50 6.07
CA THR A 182 -12.84 5.83 4.82
C THR A 182 -12.18 4.60 4.20
N ARG A 183 -11.76 3.59 4.99
CA ARG A 183 -11.30 2.29 4.46
C ARG A 183 -12.38 1.63 3.61
N GLU A 184 -13.59 1.49 4.16
CA GLU A 184 -14.72 0.89 3.45
C GLU A 184 -15.07 1.66 2.17
N GLU A 185 -15.03 2.99 2.24
CA GLU A 185 -15.28 3.86 1.10
C GLU A 185 -14.24 3.72 0.00
N LEU A 186 -12.95 3.68 0.35
CA LEU A 186 -11.87 3.44 -0.61
C LEU A 186 -12.07 2.11 -1.32
N ARG A 187 -12.42 1.06 -0.57
CA ARG A 187 -12.70 -0.25 -1.15
C ARG A 187 -13.92 -0.22 -2.06
N ARG A 188 -15.00 0.49 -1.66
CA ARG A 188 -16.19 0.66 -2.49
C ARG A 188 -15.85 1.40 -3.78
N ILE A 189 -15.20 2.56 -3.70
CA ILE A 189 -14.82 3.36 -4.86
C ILE A 189 -13.97 2.53 -5.84
N GLN A 190 -13.01 1.77 -5.33
CA GLN A 190 -12.18 0.91 -6.16
C GLN A 190 -12.99 -0.17 -6.87
N ARG A 191 -13.94 -0.83 -6.18
CA ARG A 191 -14.85 -1.83 -6.78
C ARG A 191 -15.78 -1.22 -7.81
N ASP A 192 -16.37 -0.07 -7.51
CA ASP A 192 -17.30 0.62 -8.39
C ASP A 192 -16.62 1.10 -9.68
N THR A 193 -15.35 1.48 -9.59
CA THR A 193 -14.57 1.98 -10.74
C THR A 193 -13.80 0.89 -11.48
N GLY A 194 -13.49 -0.23 -10.83
CA GLY A 194 -12.61 -1.28 -11.36
C GLY A 194 -11.17 -0.82 -11.65
N VAL A 195 -10.76 0.36 -11.16
CA VAL A 195 -9.42 0.90 -11.41
C VAL A 195 -8.39 0.15 -10.57
N THR A 196 -7.31 -0.30 -11.20
CA THR A 196 -6.15 -0.84 -10.49
C THR A 196 -5.60 0.21 -9.54
N THR A 197 -5.59 -0.12 -8.26
CA THR A 197 -5.26 0.85 -7.21
C THR A 197 -4.09 0.34 -6.37
N ILE A 198 -3.11 1.21 -6.15
CA ILE A 198 -1.96 0.93 -5.25
C ILE A 198 -1.99 1.97 -4.15
N PHE A 199 -2.05 1.54 -2.91
CA PHE A 199 -1.92 2.46 -1.79
C PHE A 199 -0.76 2.08 -0.88
N VAL A 200 -0.12 3.11 -0.36
CA VAL A 200 0.97 3.00 0.60
C VAL A 200 0.44 3.20 1.99
N THR A 201 0.84 2.36 2.92
CA THR A 201 0.55 2.54 4.34
C THR A 201 1.65 1.94 5.22
N HIS A 202 1.75 2.43 6.44
CA HIS A 202 2.52 1.79 7.51
C HIS A 202 1.60 1.06 8.51
N ASP A 203 0.27 1.21 8.36
CA ASP A 203 -0.74 0.57 9.20
C ASP A 203 -1.13 -0.81 8.64
N GLN A 204 -0.88 -1.84 9.46
CA GLN A 204 -1.16 -3.23 9.10
C GLN A 204 -2.66 -3.48 8.94
N GLU A 205 -3.48 -2.91 9.83
CA GLU A 205 -4.93 -3.11 9.79
C GLU A 205 -5.53 -2.53 8.51
N GLU A 206 -5.01 -1.39 8.03
CA GLU A 206 -5.41 -0.83 6.75
C GLU A 206 -5.11 -1.80 5.62
N ALA A 207 -3.85 -2.23 5.49
CA ALA A 207 -3.43 -3.13 4.43
C ALA A 207 -4.18 -4.46 4.47
N MET A 208 -4.31 -5.06 5.66
CA MET A 208 -4.95 -6.36 5.85
C MET A 208 -6.45 -6.35 5.57
N SER A 209 -7.14 -5.21 5.82
CA SER A 209 -8.60 -5.14 5.74
C SER A 209 -9.14 -4.89 4.35
N ILE A 210 -8.45 -4.10 3.52
CA ILE A 210 -9.02 -3.65 2.24
C ILE A 210 -8.29 -4.17 1.00
N SER A 211 -7.05 -4.67 1.13
CA SER A 211 -6.27 -5.11 -0.04
C SER A 211 -6.69 -6.47 -0.57
N ASP A 212 -6.62 -6.64 -1.89
CA ASP A 212 -6.65 -7.95 -2.54
C ASP A 212 -5.32 -8.68 -2.37
N LEU A 213 -4.21 -7.94 -2.51
CA LEU A 213 -2.84 -8.40 -2.25
C LEU A 213 -2.09 -7.35 -1.42
N ILE A 214 -1.17 -7.81 -0.58
CA ILE A 214 -0.23 -6.96 0.13
C ILE A 214 1.20 -7.26 -0.31
N ILE A 215 2.01 -6.21 -0.35
CA ILE A 215 3.44 -6.27 -0.60
C ILE A 215 4.15 -5.76 0.63
N VAL A 216 4.87 -6.64 1.32
CA VAL A 216 5.61 -6.28 2.54
C VAL A 216 7.02 -5.92 2.17
N MET A 217 7.42 -4.66 2.45
CA MET A 217 8.75 -4.12 2.15
C MET A 217 9.54 -3.79 3.42
N LYS A 218 10.86 -3.97 3.33
CA LYS A 218 11.83 -3.50 4.32
C LYS A 218 13.15 -3.14 3.64
N ASP A 219 13.74 -2.01 4.00
CA ASP A 219 15.06 -1.57 3.53
C ASP A 219 15.22 -1.62 1.99
N GLY A 220 14.17 -1.19 1.27
CA GLY A 220 14.13 -1.17 -0.20
C GLY A 220 13.85 -2.52 -0.86
N VAL A 221 13.69 -3.59 -0.08
CA VAL A 221 13.50 -4.96 -0.59
C VAL A 221 12.10 -5.46 -0.29
N VAL A 222 11.50 -6.17 -1.25
CA VAL A 222 10.26 -6.92 -1.06
C VAL A 222 10.55 -8.22 -0.32
N HIS A 223 9.87 -8.42 0.81
CA HIS A 223 10.01 -9.61 1.64
C HIS A 223 8.95 -10.68 1.37
N GLN A 224 7.73 -10.25 1.07
CA GLN A 224 6.64 -11.17 0.72
C GLN A 224 5.54 -10.43 -0.04
N ILE A 225 4.88 -11.15 -0.94
CA ILE A 225 3.69 -10.72 -1.67
C ILE A 225 2.65 -11.84 -1.54
N GLY A 226 1.39 -11.48 -1.33
CA GLY A 226 0.31 -12.45 -1.26
C GLY A 226 -1.00 -11.85 -0.77
N LYS A 227 -2.02 -12.68 -0.70
CA LYS A 227 -3.28 -12.29 -0.05
C LYS A 227 -3.02 -11.98 1.43
N PRO A 228 -3.70 -10.98 2.01
CA PRO A 228 -3.48 -10.60 3.40
C PRO A 228 -3.47 -11.78 4.37
N GLN A 229 -4.46 -12.68 4.27
CA GLN A 229 -4.57 -13.85 5.14
C GLN A 229 -3.40 -14.83 4.95
N ASP A 230 -2.96 -15.07 3.69
CA ASP A 230 -1.87 -16.01 3.40
C ASP A 230 -0.53 -15.48 3.94
N VAL A 231 -0.28 -14.17 3.80
CA VAL A 231 0.94 -13.52 4.32
C VAL A 231 0.97 -13.54 5.84
N TYR A 232 -0.19 -13.36 6.50
CA TYR A 232 -0.32 -13.47 7.95
C TYR A 232 -0.15 -14.91 8.43
N ASP A 233 -0.75 -15.87 7.70
CA ASP A 233 -0.75 -17.27 8.08
C ASP A 233 0.56 -18.00 7.79
N GLU A 234 1.23 -17.64 6.70
CA GLU A 234 2.47 -18.27 6.21
C GLU A 234 3.55 -17.23 5.93
N PRO A 235 4.05 -16.52 6.96
CA PRO A 235 5.07 -15.51 6.77
C PRO A 235 6.35 -16.12 6.22
N ALA A 236 6.89 -15.51 5.14
CA ALA A 236 8.07 -16.01 4.44
C ALA A 236 9.36 -15.90 5.28
N ASN A 237 9.39 -15.01 6.26
CA ASN A 237 10.56 -14.80 7.12
C ASN A 237 10.20 -14.21 8.49
N LEU A 238 11.15 -14.17 9.39
CA LEU A 238 10.99 -13.67 10.76
C LEU A 238 10.52 -12.20 10.78
N PHE A 239 11.03 -11.38 9.86
CA PHE A 239 10.62 -9.98 9.79
C PHE A 239 9.12 -9.88 9.49
N VAL A 240 8.62 -10.56 8.46
CA VAL A 240 7.19 -10.54 8.11
C VAL A 240 6.33 -11.03 9.27
N ALA A 241 6.75 -12.13 9.92
CA ALA A 241 6.04 -12.69 11.06
C ALA A 241 5.97 -11.73 12.27
N GLN A 242 7.03 -10.98 12.54
CA GLN A 242 7.08 -10.01 13.63
C GLN A 242 6.42 -8.68 13.26
N PHE A 243 6.44 -8.32 11.97
CA PHE A 243 5.89 -7.08 11.49
C PHE A 243 4.37 -7.12 11.39
N LEU A 244 3.77 -8.29 11.12
CA LEU A 244 2.33 -8.45 10.99
C LEU A 244 1.71 -8.99 12.28
N GLY A 245 0.59 -8.39 12.65
CA GLY A 245 -0.24 -8.80 13.78
C GLY A 245 -0.09 -7.96 15.04
N THR A 246 -1.22 -7.76 15.71
CA THR A 246 -1.32 -7.09 17.02
C THR A 246 -2.09 -8.02 17.97
N PRO A 247 -1.46 -8.55 19.04
CA PRO A 247 -0.05 -8.40 19.41
C PRO A 247 0.92 -9.11 18.45
N GLN A 248 2.18 -8.69 18.45
CA GLN A 248 3.24 -9.33 17.66
C GLN A 248 3.41 -10.80 18.04
N ILE A 249 3.85 -11.61 17.06
CA ILE A 249 4.14 -13.03 17.28
C ILE A 249 5.24 -13.22 18.33
N ASN A 250 5.07 -14.17 19.22
CA ASN A 250 6.11 -14.54 20.17
C ASN A 250 7.24 -15.32 19.48
N VAL A 251 8.49 -14.96 19.79
CA VAL A 251 9.69 -15.57 19.24
C VAL A 251 10.47 -16.25 20.37
N PHE A 252 10.69 -17.54 20.21
CA PHE A 252 11.47 -18.34 21.15
C PHE A 252 12.73 -18.88 20.46
N HIS A 253 13.85 -18.88 21.18
CA HIS A 253 15.07 -19.51 20.73
C HIS A 253 15.13 -20.95 21.24
N GLY A 254 15.33 -21.90 20.34
CA GLY A 254 15.37 -23.31 20.71
C GLY A 254 15.92 -24.18 19.58
N GLU A 255 16.14 -25.46 19.89
CA GLU A 255 16.46 -26.50 18.92
C GLU A 255 15.24 -27.38 18.64
N VAL A 256 15.15 -27.85 17.40
CA VAL A 256 14.19 -28.90 17.03
C VAL A 256 14.94 -30.22 16.90
N LYS A 257 14.60 -31.19 17.76
CA LYS A 257 15.12 -32.58 17.70
C LYS A 257 13.94 -33.55 17.62
N ASP A 258 13.98 -34.45 16.66
CA ASP A 258 12.97 -35.51 16.48
C ASP A 258 11.50 -35.01 16.50
N GLY A 259 11.24 -33.87 15.83
CA GLY A 259 9.92 -33.25 15.80
C GLY A 259 9.48 -32.53 17.08
N SER A 260 10.34 -32.47 18.08
CA SER A 260 10.12 -31.78 19.35
C SER A 260 10.96 -30.52 19.46
N CYS A 261 10.34 -29.44 19.97
CA CYS A 261 11.02 -28.17 20.20
C CYS A 261 11.59 -28.13 21.62
N ILE A 262 12.89 -27.88 21.74
CA ILE A 262 13.61 -27.79 23.01
C ILE A 262 14.09 -26.35 23.18
N SER A 263 13.67 -25.67 24.24
CA SER A 263 14.18 -24.36 24.65
C SER A 263 14.94 -24.52 25.97
N GLY A 264 16.24 -24.27 25.94
CA GLY A 264 17.12 -24.59 27.08
C GLY A 264 17.19 -26.11 27.32
N THR A 265 16.98 -26.54 28.58
CA THR A 265 16.97 -27.99 28.99
C THR A 265 15.58 -28.60 29.06
N LYS A 266 14.52 -27.86 28.74
CA LYS A 266 13.13 -28.32 28.86
C LYS A 266 12.47 -28.53 27.52
N LEU A 267 11.77 -29.67 27.38
CA LEU A 267 10.90 -29.97 26.24
C LEU A 267 9.71 -29.00 26.29
N CYS A 268 9.60 -28.07 25.32
CA CYS A 268 8.55 -27.06 25.36
C CYS A 268 7.24 -27.50 24.69
N TRP A 269 7.32 -28.32 23.64
CA TRP A 269 6.12 -28.72 22.87
C TRP A 269 6.39 -29.94 21.99
N THR A 270 5.41 -30.81 21.83
CA THR A 270 5.35 -31.80 20.77
C THR A 270 4.69 -31.17 19.54
N CYS A 271 5.38 -31.10 18.42
CA CYS A 271 4.82 -30.58 17.17
C CYS A 271 3.83 -31.60 16.57
N ARG A 272 2.59 -31.60 17.03
CA ARG A 272 1.53 -32.46 16.45
C ARG A 272 0.93 -31.93 15.14
N THR A 273 1.23 -30.74 14.71
CA THR A 273 0.66 -30.11 13.49
C THR A 273 1.72 -29.45 12.61
N GLY A 274 2.77 -30.14 12.25
CA GLY A 274 3.59 -30.00 11.07
C GLY A 274 3.99 -28.61 10.50
N ARG A 275 3.65 -27.48 11.12
CA ARG A 275 3.98 -26.14 10.61
C ARG A 275 5.04 -25.47 11.47
N ILE A 276 6.28 -25.86 11.25
CA ILE A 276 7.46 -25.21 11.82
C ILE A 276 8.02 -24.31 10.72
N CYS A 277 7.99 -23.00 10.89
CA CYS A 277 8.77 -22.10 10.06
C CYS A 277 10.24 -22.30 10.40
N ARG A 278 11.01 -22.95 9.51
CA ARG A 278 12.46 -23.09 9.63
C ARG A 278 13.11 -21.83 9.07
N TYR A 279 13.79 -21.08 9.91
CA TYR A 279 14.70 -20.03 9.46
C TYR A 279 16.13 -20.46 9.77
N GLY A 280 16.90 -20.74 8.72
CA GLY A 280 18.30 -21.08 8.80
C GLY A 280 19.15 -20.00 8.15
N SER A 281 20.08 -19.42 8.90
CA SER A 281 21.35 -18.95 8.38
C SER A 281 22.41 -19.24 9.43
N GLY A 282 23.36 -20.15 9.10
CA GLY A 282 24.62 -20.35 9.80
C GLY A 282 24.54 -20.76 11.28
N SER A 283 24.82 -22.00 11.59
CA SER A 283 25.22 -22.57 12.89
C SER A 283 24.31 -22.45 14.13
N GLY A 284 23.06 -21.97 14.00
CA GLY A 284 22.10 -22.00 15.12
C GLY A 284 20.66 -22.02 14.60
N ARG A 285 19.93 -23.13 14.81
CA ARG A 285 18.54 -23.24 14.35
C ARG A 285 17.65 -22.43 15.27
N LYS A 286 17.11 -21.32 14.74
CA LYS A 286 16.04 -20.54 15.40
C LYS A 286 14.69 -21.13 14.99
N ALA A 287 13.83 -21.46 15.95
CA ALA A 287 12.47 -21.92 15.67
C ALA A 287 11.48 -20.79 15.97
N LEU A 288 10.58 -20.52 15.06
CA LEU A 288 9.47 -19.61 15.24
C LEU A 288 8.25 -20.43 15.60
N PHE A 289 7.65 -20.19 16.76
CA PHE A 289 6.44 -20.87 17.18
C PHE A 289 5.26 -19.93 16.96
N ARG A 290 4.33 -20.38 16.13
CA ARG A 290 3.06 -19.67 15.98
C ARG A 290 2.11 -20.13 17.08
N THR A 291 1.87 -19.27 18.07
CA THR A 291 0.67 -19.43 18.90
C THR A 291 -0.50 -18.77 18.15
N ARG A 292 -1.39 -19.56 17.53
CA ARG A 292 -2.73 -19.04 17.29
C ARG A 292 -3.26 -18.63 18.66
N THR A 293 -3.71 -17.41 18.84
CA THR A 293 -4.68 -17.06 19.87
C THR A 293 -5.99 -17.77 19.52
N VAL A 294 -6.07 -19.05 19.78
CA VAL A 294 -7.33 -19.73 19.97
C VAL A 294 -7.87 -19.14 21.27
N PRO A 295 -9.13 -18.66 21.34
CA PRO A 295 -9.74 -18.37 22.63
C PRO A 295 -9.55 -19.63 23.47
N LEU A 296 -8.80 -19.51 24.57
CA LEU A 296 -8.56 -20.61 25.48
C LEU A 296 -9.92 -21.12 25.96
N PRO A 297 -10.28 -22.39 25.77
CA PRO A 297 -11.33 -22.96 26.56
C PRO A 297 -10.85 -22.85 28.02
N ALA A 298 -11.72 -22.36 28.88
CA ALA A 298 -11.46 -22.06 30.28
C ALA A 298 -11.03 -23.32 31.07
N ARG A 299 -9.79 -23.76 30.89
CA ARG A 299 -9.08 -24.71 31.77
C ARG A 299 -7.60 -24.78 31.38
N TRP A 300 -6.83 -23.81 31.86
CA TRP A 300 -5.40 -23.97 32.04
C TRP A 300 -5.10 -24.01 33.52
N THR A 301 -5.00 -25.23 34.05
CA THR A 301 -4.37 -25.48 35.34
C THR A 301 -3.02 -26.12 35.04
N GLY A 302 -1.94 -25.42 35.30
CA GLY A 302 -0.63 -26.05 35.30
C GLY A 302 0.55 -25.18 34.84
N TRP A 303 0.88 -24.11 35.58
CA TRP A 303 2.25 -23.70 35.79
C TRP A 303 2.61 -23.97 37.24
N ARG A 304 3.41 -24.97 37.49
CA ARG A 304 4.28 -25.08 38.68
C ARG A 304 5.71 -25.36 38.22
#